data_fab633c0e4b26bce8db5637694a135a4
#
_entry.id   fab633c0e4b26bce8db5637694a135a4
#
_cell.length_a   1.000
_cell.length_b   1.000
_cell.length_c   1.000
_cell.angle_alpha   90.00
_cell.angle_beta   90.00
_cell.angle_gamma   90.00
#
_symmetry.space_group_name_H-M   'P 1'
#
loop_
_entity.id
_entity.type
_entity.pdbx_description
1 polymer ?
#
loop_
_entity_poly.entity_id
_entity_poly.type
_entity_poly.pdbx_seq_one_letter_code
_entity_poly.pdbx_strand_id
1 'polypeptide(L)'
;NDVVRTFTANGLLAIGASPVMSECSEDLKDLIVHASALLINIGTLTPDKVSYYKDAIALAKKHEVPIVLDPVGCHAGAYRLSVVVDLIKTGAISLLRGNQSEIKAIYDALISNNEAYTSTTGKGVDGAQIEDSAVIVYRLARLINCPVVATGEEDYVSDGTRVFAVPHGHSIMSAVTGTGCL
;
A
#
# COMPACT_ATOMS: atom_id res chain seq x y z
N ASN A 1 11.79 -4.19 -2.12
CA ASN A 1 11.69 -4.45 -3.56
C ASN A 1 13.05 -4.25 -4.24
N ASP A 2 13.72 -5.37 -4.58
CA ASP A 2 15.11 -5.35 -5.09
C ASP A 2 15.20 -4.74 -6.49
N VAL A 3 14.15 -4.89 -7.30
CA VAL A 3 14.11 -4.40 -8.70
C VAL A 3 14.26 -2.88 -8.79
N VAL A 4 13.68 -2.16 -7.85
CA VAL A 4 13.61 -0.69 -7.89
C VAL A 4 14.38 0.01 -6.78
N ARG A 5 15.18 -0.72 -5.99
CA ARG A 5 15.88 -0.19 -4.81
C ARG A 5 16.68 1.08 -5.12
N THR A 6 17.56 1.01 -6.11
CA THR A 6 18.39 2.16 -6.51
C THR A 6 17.55 3.29 -7.09
N PHE A 7 16.53 2.96 -7.90
CA PHE A 7 15.65 3.95 -8.51
C PHE A 7 14.86 4.74 -7.43
N THR A 8 14.25 4.03 -6.48
CA THR A 8 13.51 4.65 -5.37
C THR A 8 14.43 5.49 -4.48
N ALA A 9 15.65 5.00 -4.16
CA ALA A 9 16.62 5.76 -3.38
C ALA A 9 17.01 7.06 -4.09
N ASN A 10 17.32 7.01 -5.39
CA ASN A 10 17.68 8.19 -6.16
C ASN A 10 16.52 9.19 -6.30
N GLY A 11 15.28 8.69 -6.46
CA GLY A 11 14.10 9.55 -6.49
C GLY A 11 13.88 10.30 -5.17
N LEU A 12 14.02 9.59 -4.05
CA LEU A 12 13.93 10.19 -2.72
C LEU A 12 15.04 11.24 -2.50
N LEU A 13 16.28 10.94 -2.90
CA LEU A 13 17.39 11.91 -2.85
C LEU A 13 17.09 13.15 -3.71
N ALA A 14 16.52 12.97 -4.89
CA ALA A 14 16.21 14.08 -5.80
C ALA A 14 15.18 15.07 -5.23
N ILE A 15 14.30 14.62 -4.33
CA ILE A 15 13.34 15.49 -3.62
C ILE A 15 13.85 15.96 -2.25
N GLY A 16 15.13 15.69 -1.91
CA GLY A 16 15.75 16.15 -0.68
C GLY A 16 15.57 15.23 0.53
N ALA A 17 15.01 14.03 0.36
CA ALA A 17 14.95 13.03 1.41
C ALA A 17 16.29 12.30 1.57
N SER A 18 16.48 11.62 2.71
CA SER A 18 17.69 10.84 3.02
C SER A 18 17.31 9.36 3.19
N PRO A 19 17.23 8.56 2.11
CA PRO A 19 16.82 7.16 2.18
C PRO A 19 17.91 6.27 2.75
N VAL A 20 17.50 5.32 3.59
CA VAL A 20 18.35 4.20 4.05
C VAL A 20 17.66 2.91 3.63
N MET A 21 18.42 2.01 2.99
CA MET A 21 17.94 0.70 2.53
C MET A 21 18.58 -0.39 3.41
N SER A 22 17.78 -1.06 4.24
CA SER A 22 18.25 -2.16 5.08
C SER A 22 17.45 -3.44 4.81
N GLU A 23 18.13 -4.58 4.95
CA GLU A 23 17.57 -5.95 4.93
C GLU A 23 18.03 -6.75 6.16
N CYS A 24 18.70 -6.10 7.10
CA CYS A 24 19.24 -6.71 8.29
C CYS A 24 18.35 -6.39 9.50
N SER A 25 17.84 -7.43 10.17
CA SER A 25 16.97 -7.25 11.34
C SER A 25 17.72 -6.63 12.53
N GLU A 26 19.03 -6.87 12.62
CA GLU A 26 19.89 -6.29 13.65
C GLU A 26 20.02 -4.76 13.49
N ASP A 27 20.24 -4.30 12.24
CA ASP A 27 20.36 -2.87 11.93
C ASP A 27 19.04 -2.11 12.12
N LEU A 28 17.92 -2.82 11.93
CA LEU A 28 16.60 -2.21 11.95
C LEU A 28 16.30 -1.48 13.26
N LYS A 29 16.78 -2.00 14.39
CA LYS A 29 16.56 -1.41 15.73
C LYS A 29 17.24 -0.05 15.86
N ASP A 30 18.39 0.09 15.25
CA ASP A 30 19.20 1.31 15.32
C ASP A 30 18.72 2.34 14.28
N LEU A 31 18.25 1.88 13.11
CA LEU A 31 17.80 2.73 12.03
C LEU A 31 16.41 3.32 12.28
N ILE A 32 15.47 2.52 12.78
CA ILE A 32 14.06 2.93 12.88
C ILE A 32 13.85 4.10 13.84
N VAL A 33 14.64 4.20 14.90
CA VAL A 33 14.54 5.27 15.90
C VAL A 33 14.90 6.65 15.35
N HIS A 34 15.60 6.69 14.24
CA HIS A 34 16.02 7.91 13.54
C HIS A 34 15.22 8.15 12.26
N ALA A 35 14.36 7.23 11.87
CA ALA A 35 13.58 7.33 10.65
C ALA A 35 12.38 8.28 10.82
N SER A 36 12.17 9.15 9.84
CA SER A 36 10.97 9.99 9.78
C SER A 36 9.77 9.26 9.18
N ALA A 37 10.00 8.18 8.43
CA ALA A 37 8.99 7.27 7.89
C ALA A 37 9.61 5.93 7.51
N LEU A 38 8.80 4.88 7.51
CA LEU A 38 9.14 3.54 7.01
C LEU A 38 8.33 3.25 5.75
N LEU A 39 9.01 2.94 4.63
CA LEU A 39 8.36 2.42 3.43
C LEU A 39 8.52 0.90 3.37
N ILE A 40 7.41 0.19 3.30
CA ILE A 40 7.35 -1.25 3.01
C ILE A 40 6.81 -1.45 1.59
N ASN A 41 7.65 -1.99 0.71
CA ASN A 41 7.30 -2.34 -0.66
C ASN A 41 7.51 -3.84 -0.88
N ILE A 42 6.43 -4.57 -1.21
CA ILE A 42 6.44 -6.04 -1.28
C ILE A 42 6.81 -6.61 -2.67
N GLY A 43 7.36 -5.81 -3.57
CA GLY A 43 7.55 -6.19 -4.98
C GLY A 43 8.38 -7.46 -5.21
N THR A 44 9.39 -7.72 -4.39
CA THR A 44 10.21 -8.96 -4.44
C THR A 44 10.02 -9.79 -3.17
N LEU A 45 8.78 -10.24 -2.94
CA LEU A 45 8.37 -10.91 -1.71
C LEU A 45 9.01 -12.28 -1.56
N THR A 46 9.55 -12.56 -0.37
CA THR A 46 9.98 -13.88 0.10
C THR A 46 9.48 -14.12 1.53
N PRO A 47 9.41 -15.37 2.01
CA PRO A 47 9.03 -15.64 3.40
C PRO A 47 9.89 -14.90 4.44
N ASP A 48 11.20 -14.82 4.22
CA ASP A 48 12.12 -14.11 5.13
C ASP A 48 11.81 -12.60 5.15
N LYS A 49 11.52 -12.01 4.00
CA LYS A 49 11.10 -10.61 3.92
C LYS A 49 9.77 -10.36 4.62
N VAL A 50 8.84 -11.31 4.60
CA VAL A 50 7.57 -11.17 5.34
C VAL A 50 7.83 -11.08 6.85
N SER A 51 8.73 -11.93 7.38
CA SER A 51 9.14 -11.86 8.80
C SER A 51 9.78 -10.50 9.10
N TYR A 52 10.72 -10.08 8.27
CA TYR A 52 11.39 -8.78 8.39
C TYR A 52 10.41 -7.61 8.37
N TYR A 53 9.40 -7.62 7.49
CA TYR A 53 8.38 -6.57 7.44
C TYR A 53 7.53 -6.52 8.72
N LYS A 54 7.19 -7.67 9.29
CA LYS A 54 6.45 -7.72 10.56
C LYS A 54 7.26 -7.12 11.71
N ASP A 55 8.54 -7.44 11.78
CA ASP A 55 9.46 -6.88 12.78
C ASP A 55 9.63 -5.37 12.59
N ALA A 56 9.79 -4.91 11.34
CA ALA A 56 9.89 -3.50 11.00
C ALA A 56 8.63 -2.73 11.39
N ILE A 57 7.44 -3.27 11.12
CA ILE A 57 6.15 -2.67 11.52
C ILE A 57 6.04 -2.59 13.04
N ALA A 58 6.40 -3.66 13.75
CA ALA A 58 6.33 -3.67 15.21
C ALA A 58 7.25 -2.61 15.84
N LEU A 59 8.48 -2.47 15.33
CA LEU A 59 9.42 -1.45 15.77
C LEU A 59 8.95 -0.03 15.40
N ALA A 60 8.51 0.19 14.17
CA ALA A 60 7.99 1.49 13.73
C ALA A 60 6.80 1.92 14.58
N LYS A 61 5.85 1.01 14.85
CA LYS A 61 4.72 1.27 15.74
C LYS A 61 5.16 1.64 17.16
N LYS A 62 6.17 0.93 17.71
CA LYS A 62 6.71 1.21 19.05
C LYS A 62 7.33 2.60 19.14
N HIS A 63 7.95 3.08 18.08
CA HIS A 63 8.65 4.37 18.01
C HIS A 63 7.83 5.46 17.32
N GLU A 64 6.53 5.21 17.06
CA GLU A 64 5.60 6.15 16.42
C GLU A 64 6.07 6.65 15.04
N VAL A 65 6.86 5.83 14.34
CA VAL A 65 7.31 6.11 12.96
C VAL A 65 6.19 5.77 11.99
N PRO A 66 5.72 6.71 11.17
CA PRO A 66 4.68 6.46 10.19
C PRO A 66 5.10 5.46 9.14
N ILE A 67 4.16 4.58 8.73
CA ILE A 67 4.42 3.47 7.82
C ILE A 67 3.63 3.65 6.53
N VAL A 68 4.33 3.67 5.41
CA VAL A 68 3.74 3.61 4.06
C VAL A 68 3.83 2.17 3.57
N LEU A 69 2.71 1.59 3.14
CA LEU A 69 2.66 0.26 2.52
C LEU A 69 2.39 0.38 1.02
N ASP A 70 3.30 -0.15 0.22
CA ASP A 70 3.16 -0.32 -1.24
C ASP A 70 2.98 -1.82 -1.55
N PRO A 71 1.74 -2.26 -1.90
CA PRO A 71 1.34 -3.66 -2.04
C PRO A 71 1.66 -4.22 -3.42
N VAL A 72 2.79 -3.90 -4.01
CA VAL A 72 3.18 -4.23 -5.40
C VAL A 72 2.80 -5.64 -5.80
N GLY A 73 1.94 -5.75 -6.82
CA GLY A 73 1.53 -7.02 -7.42
C GLY A 73 0.63 -7.90 -6.55
N CYS A 74 0.02 -7.36 -5.50
CA CYS A 74 -0.84 -8.17 -4.61
C CYS A 74 -2.08 -8.72 -5.31
N HIS A 75 -2.57 -8.06 -6.37
CA HIS A 75 -3.68 -8.53 -7.20
C HIS A 75 -3.35 -9.77 -8.03
N ALA A 76 -2.07 -10.04 -8.27
CA ALA A 76 -1.61 -11.11 -9.16
C ALA A 76 -1.44 -12.48 -8.47
N GLY A 77 -1.57 -12.57 -7.14
CA GLY A 77 -1.37 -13.84 -6.44
C GLY A 77 -1.91 -13.87 -5.02
N ALA A 78 -2.60 -14.96 -4.67
CA ALA A 78 -3.24 -15.15 -3.38
C ALA A 78 -2.28 -14.99 -2.18
N TYR A 79 -1.05 -15.50 -2.29
CA TYR A 79 -0.04 -15.35 -1.23
C TYR A 79 0.33 -13.89 -0.98
N ARG A 80 0.57 -13.11 -2.05
CA ARG A 80 0.87 -11.68 -1.90
C ARG A 80 -0.28 -10.93 -1.26
N LEU A 81 -1.51 -11.22 -1.71
CA LEU A 81 -2.72 -10.61 -1.18
C LEU A 81 -2.91 -10.93 0.31
N SER A 82 -2.72 -12.20 0.71
CA SER A 82 -2.84 -12.59 2.12
C SER A 82 -1.81 -11.87 2.99
N VAL A 83 -0.55 -11.75 2.54
CA VAL A 83 0.48 -11.01 3.26
C VAL A 83 0.08 -9.53 3.44
N VAL A 84 -0.40 -8.87 2.38
CA VAL A 84 -0.83 -7.47 2.47
C VAL A 84 -1.98 -7.30 3.46
N VAL A 85 -2.98 -8.18 3.40
CA VAL A 85 -4.11 -8.18 4.35
C VAL A 85 -3.62 -8.36 5.79
N ASP A 86 -2.68 -9.26 6.04
CA ASP A 86 -2.10 -9.48 7.36
C ASP A 86 -1.34 -8.24 7.86
N LEU A 87 -0.56 -7.56 6.99
CA LEU A 87 0.14 -6.33 7.35
C LEU A 87 -0.84 -5.19 7.68
N ILE A 88 -1.91 -5.03 6.90
CA ILE A 88 -2.96 -4.04 7.16
C ILE A 88 -3.67 -4.31 8.50
N LYS A 89 -3.97 -5.57 8.82
CA LYS A 89 -4.61 -5.97 10.08
C LYS A 89 -3.80 -5.65 11.33
N THR A 90 -2.51 -5.34 11.22
CA THR A 90 -1.71 -4.82 12.35
C THR A 90 -2.21 -3.49 12.90
N GLY A 91 -3.00 -2.74 12.11
CA GLY A 91 -3.47 -1.40 12.44
C GLY A 91 -2.36 -0.36 12.59
N ALA A 92 -1.18 -0.63 12.02
CA ALA A 92 -0.01 0.23 12.13
C ALA A 92 0.29 1.02 10.84
N ILE A 93 -0.39 0.70 9.74
CA ILE A 93 -0.17 1.36 8.46
C ILE A 93 -0.74 2.78 8.50
N SER A 94 0.09 3.77 8.16
CA SER A 94 -0.27 5.19 8.15
C SER A 94 -0.72 5.67 6.77
N LEU A 95 -0.30 4.98 5.71
CA LEU A 95 -0.70 5.25 4.33
C LEU A 95 -0.61 3.95 3.51
N LEU A 96 -1.68 3.60 2.81
CA LEU A 96 -1.69 2.55 1.80
C LEU A 96 -1.65 3.20 0.41
N ARG A 97 -0.65 2.86 -0.41
CA ARG A 97 -0.52 3.38 -1.77
C ARG A 97 -0.25 2.24 -2.75
N GLY A 98 -1.09 2.08 -3.74
CA GLY A 98 -0.97 1.07 -4.80
C GLY A 98 -1.64 1.52 -6.08
N ASN A 99 -1.59 0.71 -7.14
CA ASN A 99 -2.40 0.98 -8.33
C ASN A 99 -3.87 0.58 -8.11
N GLN A 100 -4.75 1.00 -9.01
CA GLN A 100 -6.21 0.76 -8.87
C GLN A 100 -6.55 -0.73 -8.75
N SER A 101 -5.84 -1.62 -9.47
CA SER A 101 -6.06 -3.07 -9.39
C SER A 101 -5.62 -3.67 -8.04
N GLU A 102 -4.51 -3.19 -7.49
CA GLU A 102 -4.02 -3.60 -6.16
C GLU A 102 -4.98 -3.16 -5.06
N ILE A 103 -5.40 -1.89 -5.09
CA ILE A 103 -6.34 -1.33 -4.12
C ILE A 103 -7.69 -2.05 -4.18
N LYS A 104 -8.19 -2.34 -5.38
CA LYS A 104 -9.42 -3.12 -5.56
C LYS A 104 -9.29 -4.54 -4.98
N ALA A 105 -8.20 -5.24 -5.28
CA ALA A 105 -7.99 -6.60 -4.77
C ALA A 105 -7.96 -6.65 -3.24
N ILE A 106 -7.33 -5.66 -2.59
CA ILE A 106 -7.30 -5.53 -1.13
C ILE A 106 -8.71 -5.27 -0.58
N TYR A 107 -9.45 -4.36 -1.20
CA TYR A 107 -10.83 -4.06 -0.80
C TYR A 107 -11.72 -5.30 -0.87
N ASP A 108 -11.72 -6.01 -2.01
CA ASP A 108 -12.50 -7.21 -2.22
C ASP A 108 -12.15 -8.31 -1.20
N ALA A 109 -10.87 -8.50 -0.90
CA ALA A 109 -10.41 -9.48 0.09
C ALA A 109 -10.87 -9.15 1.51
N LEU A 110 -10.87 -7.88 1.89
CA LEU A 110 -11.28 -7.44 3.22
C LEU A 110 -12.80 -7.53 3.41
N ILE A 111 -13.60 -7.18 2.39
CA ILE A 111 -15.06 -7.28 2.49
C ILE A 111 -15.55 -8.74 2.44
N SER A 112 -14.88 -9.61 1.65
CA SER A 112 -15.24 -11.05 1.59
C SER A 112 -15.02 -11.77 2.91
N ASN A 113 -14.10 -11.28 3.74
CA ASN A 113 -13.80 -11.82 5.07
C ASN A 113 -14.62 -11.14 6.19
N ASN A 114 -15.48 -10.18 5.87
CA ASN A 114 -16.23 -9.40 6.84
C ASN A 114 -17.74 -9.54 6.59
N GLU A 115 -18.39 -10.54 7.22
CA GLU A 115 -19.83 -10.83 7.06
C GLU A 115 -20.74 -9.62 7.42
N ALA A 116 -20.30 -8.76 8.34
CA ALA A 116 -21.05 -7.56 8.73
C ALA A 116 -21.11 -6.51 7.62
N TYR A 117 -20.11 -6.49 6.71
CA TYR A 117 -20.04 -5.53 5.62
C TYR A 117 -20.85 -5.97 4.39
N THR A 118 -20.96 -7.27 4.16
CA THR A 118 -21.76 -7.82 3.03
C THR A 118 -23.27 -7.61 3.21
N SER A 119 -23.74 -7.37 4.43
CA SER A 119 -25.17 -7.13 4.71
C SER A 119 -25.64 -5.71 4.39
N THR A 120 -24.72 -4.75 4.24
CA THR A 120 -25.04 -3.33 3.93
C THR A 120 -24.95 -2.99 2.44
N THR A 121 -24.28 -3.81 1.64
CA THR A 121 -24.33 -3.72 0.18
C THR A 121 -25.50 -4.53 -0.32
N GLY A 122 -26.62 -3.84 -0.62
CA GLY A 122 -27.86 -4.48 -1.07
C GLY A 122 -27.60 -5.53 -2.15
N LYS A 123 -28.20 -6.69 -2.01
CA LYS A 123 -28.30 -7.73 -3.03
C LYS A 123 -29.01 -7.16 -4.26
N GLY A 124 -28.24 -6.63 -5.20
CA GLY A 124 -28.66 -6.34 -6.56
C GLY A 124 -27.86 -7.25 -7.46
N VAL A 125 -28.41 -8.39 -7.81
CA VAL A 125 -27.94 -9.21 -8.93
C VAL A 125 -28.39 -8.45 -10.18
N ASP A 126 -27.44 -7.96 -10.97
CA ASP A 126 -27.41 -7.93 -12.43
C ASP A 126 -26.48 -6.77 -12.89
N GLY A 127 -25.38 -7.15 -13.50
CA GLY A 127 -24.40 -6.25 -14.08
C GLY A 127 -23.22 -6.03 -13.12
N ALA A 128 -22.07 -6.59 -13.46
CA ALA A 128 -20.80 -6.20 -12.86
C ALA A 128 -20.54 -4.73 -13.21
N GLN A 129 -21.10 -3.82 -12.41
CA GLN A 129 -20.69 -2.43 -12.44
C GLN A 129 -19.23 -2.41 -12.03
N ILE A 130 -18.38 -1.91 -12.90
CA ILE A 130 -17.01 -1.54 -12.57
C ILE A 130 -17.15 -0.48 -11.47
N GLU A 131 -16.92 -0.89 -10.22
CA GLU A 131 -17.01 0.03 -9.10
C GLU A 131 -15.95 1.11 -9.32
N ASP A 132 -16.37 2.37 -9.30
CA ASP A 132 -15.50 3.53 -9.53
C ASP A 132 -14.35 3.52 -8.51
N SER A 133 -13.12 3.67 -8.99
CA SER A 133 -11.91 3.69 -8.15
C SER A 133 -12.00 4.71 -7.01
N ALA A 134 -12.67 5.85 -7.23
CA ALA A 134 -12.93 6.85 -6.20
C ALA A 134 -13.76 6.28 -5.04
N VAL A 135 -14.79 5.49 -5.36
CA VAL A 135 -15.65 4.85 -4.34
C VAL A 135 -14.90 3.78 -3.57
N ILE A 136 -14.09 2.97 -4.26
CA ILE A 136 -13.27 1.93 -3.63
C ILE A 136 -12.26 2.54 -2.66
N VAL A 137 -11.54 3.57 -3.09
CA VAL A 137 -10.54 4.27 -2.27
C VAL A 137 -11.19 4.87 -1.02
N TYR A 138 -12.35 5.50 -1.16
CA TYR A 138 -13.11 6.05 -0.04
C TYR A 138 -13.54 4.97 0.96
N ARG A 139 -14.13 3.88 0.46
CA ARG A 139 -14.62 2.79 1.31
C ARG A 139 -13.49 2.04 2.00
N LEU A 140 -12.39 1.78 1.28
CA LEU A 140 -11.21 1.12 1.83
C LEU A 140 -10.57 1.97 2.92
N ALA A 141 -10.39 3.28 2.70
CA ALA A 141 -9.83 4.19 3.70
C ALA A 141 -10.63 4.17 5.01
N ARG A 142 -11.95 4.16 4.92
CA ARG A 142 -12.83 4.00 6.09
C ARG A 142 -12.70 2.64 6.76
N LEU A 143 -12.66 1.57 5.95
CA LEU A 143 -12.62 0.19 6.45
C LEU A 143 -11.35 -0.08 7.26
N ILE A 144 -10.20 0.42 6.77
CA ILE A 144 -8.89 0.20 7.42
C ILE A 144 -8.47 1.35 8.33
N ASN A 145 -9.27 2.42 8.43
CA ASN A 145 -8.98 3.65 9.17
C ASN A 145 -7.58 4.21 8.85
N CYS A 146 -7.27 4.31 7.57
CA CYS A 146 -5.97 4.71 7.04
C CYS A 146 -6.16 5.42 5.69
N PRO A 147 -5.47 6.52 5.40
CA PRO A 147 -5.46 7.11 4.07
C PRO A 147 -5.05 6.11 3.00
N VAL A 148 -5.72 6.18 1.85
CA VAL A 148 -5.48 5.30 0.70
C VAL A 148 -5.25 6.13 -0.55
N VAL A 149 -4.24 5.74 -1.34
CA VAL A 149 -3.93 6.28 -2.66
C VAL A 149 -4.01 5.17 -3.69
N ALA A 150 -4.85 5.36 -4.71
CA ALA A 150 -4.91 4.50 -5.89
C ALA A 150 -4.33 5.25 -7.09
N THR A 151 -3.16 4.80 -7.58
CA THR A 151 -2.50 5.41 -8.73
C THR A 151 -3.00 4.82 -10.05
N GLY A 152 -3.07 5.67 -11.10
CA GLY A 152 -3.54 5.29 -12.43
C GLY A 152 -3.32 6.40 -13.45
N GLU A 153 -4.15 6.42 -14.49
CA GLU A 153 -4.23 7.57 -15.42
C GLU A 153 -4.76 8.81 -14.69
N GLU A 154 -5.72 8.59 -13.81
CA GLU A 154 -6.16 9.52 -12.79
C GLU A 154 -5.92 8.87 -11.42
N ASP A 155 -5.21 9.57 -10.54
CA ASP A 155 -4.96 9.10 -9.18
C ASP A 155 -6.12 9.51 -8.27
N TYR A 156 -6.50 8.62 -7.35
CA TYR A 156 -7.51 8.89 -6.33
C TYR A 156 -6.91 8.79 -4.94
N VAL A 157 -7.18 9.78 -4.10
CA VAL A 157 -6.70 9.85 -2.72
C VAL A 157 -7.87 10.05 -1.77
N SER A 158 -7.95 9.26 -0.70
CA SER A 158 -8.97 9.43 0.33
C SER A 158 -8.42 9.23 1.73
N ASP A 159 -8.90 10.05 2.66
CA ASP A 159 -8.71 9.91 4.10
C ASP A 159 -9.92 9.22 4.80
N GLY A 160 -10.88 8.72 4.02
CA GLY A 160 -12.12 8.13 4.51
C GLY A 160 -13.24 9.15 4.78
N THR A 161 -12.99 10.45 4.61
CA THR A 161 -14.00 11.51 4.72
C THR A 161 -14.28 12.20 3.39
N ARG A 162 -13.28 12.34 2.57
CA ARG A 162 -13.31 13.00 1.25
C ARG A 162 -12.43 12.26 0.27
N VAL A 163 -12.66 12.51 -1.03
CA VAL A 163 -11.86 11.96 -2.13
C VAL A 163 -11.33 13.12 -2.96
N PHE A 164 -10.07 13.01 -3.35
CA PHE A 164 -9.43 13.87 -4.33
C PHE A 164 -9.07 13.06 -5.56
N ALA A 165 -9.29 13.63 -6.74
CA ALA A 165 -8.83 13.12 -8.03
C ALA A 165 -7.68 13.99 -8.54
N VAL A 166 -6.61 13.36 -9.04
CA VAL A 166 -5.40 14.03 -9.56
C VAL A 166 -5.14 13.56 -10.98
N PRO A 167 -5.63 14.31 -12.01
CA PRO A 167 -5.61 13.87 -13.41
C PRO A 167 -4.30 14.28 -14.11
N HIS A 168 -3.15 13.88 -13.58
CA HIS A 168 -1.82 14.27 -14.09
C HIS A 168 -0.94 13.08 -14.50
N GLY A 169 -1.52 11.90 -14.68
CA GLY A 169 -0.83 10.73 -15.20
C GLY A 169 -0.39 10.91 -16.67
N HIS A 170 0.63 10.16 -17.08
CA HIS A 170 1.07 10.11 -18.47
C HIS A 170 1.37 8.65 -18.87
N SER A 171 0.95 8.25 -20.07
CA SER A 171 1.08 6.87 -20.55
C SER A 171 2.52 6.36 -20.59
N ILE A 172 3.51 7.24 -20.75
CA ILE A 172 4.93 6.88 -20.73
C ILE A 172 5.38 6.26 -19.39
N MET A 173 4.69 6.58 -18.30
CA MET A 173 5.04 6.05 -16.97
C MET A 173 4.90 4.52 -16.93
N SER A 174 3.98 3.94 -17.69
CA SER A 174 3.80 2.50 -17.78
C SER A 174 4.95 1.78 -18.51
N ALA A 175 5.74 2.51 -19.29
CA ALA A 175 6.89 1.98 -20.04
C ALA A 175 8.21 2.04 -19.24
N VAL A 176 8.20 2.62 -18.03
CA VAL A 176 9.39 2.78 -17.19
C VAL A 176 9.20 2.00 -15.89
N THR A 177 10.05 0.98 -15.69
CA THR A 177 10.01 0.16 -14.47
C THR A 177 10.29 1.03 -13.23
N GLY A 178 9.42 0.91 -12.22
CA GLY A 178 9.59 1.56 -10.93
C GLY A 178 8.87 2.89 -10.76
N THR A 179 8.30 3.48 -11.82
CA THR A 179 7.52 4.73 -11.69
C THR A 179 6.33 4.56 -10.75
N GLY A 180 5.74 3.36 -10.71
CA GLY A 180 4.69 3.02 -9.75
C GLY A 180 5.19 2.88 -8.30
N CYS A 181 6.51 2.73 -8.06
CA CYS A 181 7.08 2.61 -6.71
C CYS A 181 7.70 3.93 -6.20
N LEU A 182 7.80 4.94 -7.04
CA LEU A 182 8.31 6.27 -6.73
C LEU A 182 7.16 7.22 -6.46
#